data_add6fd81a4784d5e7e69e129380ec6fb
#
_entry.id   add6fd81a4784d5e7e69e129380ec6fb
#
_cell.length_a   1.000
_cell.length_b   1.000
_cell.length_c   1.000
_cell.angle_alpha   90.00
_cell.angle_beta   90.00
_cell.angle_gamma   90.00
#
_symmetry.space_group_name_H-M   'P 1'
#
loop_
_entity.id
_entity.type
_entity.pdbx_description
1 polymer ?
#
loop_
_entity_poly.entity_id
_entity_poly.type
_entity_poly.pdbx_seq_one_letter_code
_entity_poly.pdbx_strand_id
1 'polypeptide(L)'
;GNKESILEFRYKLPAPYHSFDRDFAPGGDWANNGGSACPTQEMVEEYELATGGKADWSKWHSKTTETPPYSLLEPRFHASVLYNGASWKNRKIETFVDGKDGYIDYGFQANTNGKTTTGYYLRKYLDESIADISTTYSAQPWIEIRLAEVYLNLAEACAMLGSTYDKDANNAIRTIRERVKLPYTDLTGEELMKAIRHERKVELAYEGFYYWDLRRWRMADSILDGSRFHGSNSKS
;
A
#
# COMPACT_ATOMS: atom_id res chain seq x y z
N GLY A 1 17.33 16.64 -7.77
CA GLY A 1 15.94 16.58 -7.30
C GLY A 1 15.17 15.48 -7.98
N ASN A 2 14.28 14.87 -7.27
CA ASN A 2 13.35 13.89 -7.78
C ASN A 2 12.29 14.63 -8.62
N LYS A 3 12.02 14.19 -9.86
CA LYS A 3 11.02 14.82 -10.74
C LYS A 3 9.57 14.54 -10.29
N GLU A 4 9.37 13.56 -9.43
CA GLU A 4 8.07 13.17 -8.88
C GLU A 4 7.65 14.06 -7.71
N SER A 5 8.57 14.44 -6.83
CA SER A 5 8.29 15.21 -5.64
C SER A 5 8.14 16.70 -5.97
N ILE A 6 7.00 17.27 -5.56
CA ILE A 6 6.68 18.71 -5.72
C ILE A 6 6.89 19.44 -4.41
N LEU A 7 6.39 18.89 -3.32
CA LEU A 7 6.58 19.40 -1.96
C LEU A 7 7.01 18.27 -1.04
N GLU A 8 8.11 18.47 -0.32
CA GLU A 8 8.64 17.50 0.63
C GLU A 8 9.15 18.18 1.91
N PHE A 9 8.94 17.52 3.03
CA PHE A 9 9.62 17.83 4.28
C PHE A 9 10.96 17.09 4.32
N ARG A 10 12.05 17.83 4.41
CA ARG A 10 13.39 17.26 4.41
C ARG A 10 13.90 17.03 5.82
N TYR A 11 14.46 15.89 6.02
CA TYR A 11 15.11 15.45 7.26
C TYR A 11 16.59 15.20 7.03
N LYS A 12 17.36 15.23 8.09
CA LYS A 12 18.79 14.91 8.09
C LYS A 12 19.24 14.43 9.46
N LEU A 13 20.30 13.62 9.51
CA LEU A 13 20.95 13.29 10.77
C LEU A 13 22.02 14.35 11.09
N PRO A 14 22.24 14.70 12.37
CA PRO A 14 21.57 14.16 13.58
C PRO A 14 20.22 14.81 13.87
N ALA A 15 19.81 15.87 13.18
CA ALA A 15 18.51 16.54 13.35
C ALA A 15 18.22 17.48 12.17
N PRO A 16 16.95 17.69 11.78
CA PRO A 16 15.75 16.94 12.21
C PRO A 16 15.70 15.54 11.61
N TYR A 17 15.14 14.58 12.34
CA TYR A 17 14.89 13.20 11.92
C TYR A 17 13.47 12.78 12.31
N HIS A 18 13.05 11.55 11.91
CA HIS A 18 11.78 10.98 12.31
C HIS A 18 11.91 9.49 12.67
N SER A 19 10.87 8.98 13.33
CA SER A 19 10.82 7.61 13.85
C SER A 19 10.10 6.62 12.95
N PHE A 20 9.75 7.00 11.71
CA PHE A 20 8.85 6.21 10.86
C PHE A 20 9.29 4.74 10.75
N ASP A 21 10.57 4.47 10.51
CA ASP A 21 11.07 3.09 10.43
C ASP A 21 10.91 2.32 11.75
N ARG A 22 11.05 2.98 12.89
CA ARG A 22 10.84 2.35 14.20
C ARG A 22 9.37 2.01 14.44
N ASP A 23 8.45 2.85 13.97
CA ASP A 23 7.03 2.71 14.24
C ASP A 23 6.38 1.70 13.29
N PHE A 24 6.88 1.55 12.06
CA PHE A 24 6.20 0.79 11.02
C PHE A 24 6.97 -0.43 10.48
N ALA A 25 8.25 -0.58 10.76
CA ALA A 25 9.02 -1.73 10.29
C ALA A 25 8.49 -3.07 10.82
N PRO A 26 8.83 -4.19 10.16
CA PRO A 26 8.50 -5.52 10.66
C PRO A 26 9.04 -5.75 12.07
N GLY A 27 8.25 -6.42 12.91
CA GLY A 27 8.59 -6.67 14.32
C GLY A 27 9.90 -7.42 14.55
N GLY A 28 10.32 -8.21 13.56
CA GLY A 28 11.60 -8.90 13.60
C GLY A 28 12.82 -7.99 13.48
N ASP A 29 12.67 -6.73 13.07
CA ASP A 29 13.75 -5.76 13.03
C ASP A 29 13.95 -5.06 14.37
N TRP A 30 12.87 -4.87 15.13
CA TRP A 30 12.92 -4.34 16.49
C TRP A 30 11.69 -4.77 17.30
N ALA A 31 11.87 -5.79 18.13
CA ALA A 31 10.80 -6.49 18.86
C ALA A 31 9.95 -5.63 19.81
N ASN A 32 10.37 -4.42 20.13
CA ASN A 32 9.66 -3.54 21.06
C ASN A 32 8.76 -2.51 20.36
N ASN A 33 8.88 -2.34 19.06
CA ASN A 33 8.12 -1.40 18.25
C ASN A 33 7.92 -1.97 16.82
N GLY A 34 7.29 -1.19 15.95
CA GLY A 34 7.00 -1.60 14.59
C GLY A 34 5.54 -2.05 14.42
N GLY A 35 5.15 -2.33 13.20
CA GLY A 35 3.81 -2.84 12.88
C GLY A 35 2.65 -1.91 13.22
N SER A 36 2.89 -0.62 13.43
CA SER A 36 1.84 0.35 13.81
C SER A 36 0.80 0.57 12.70
N ALA A 37 1.12 0.23 11.46
CA ALA A 37 0.17 0.18 10.35
C ALA A 37 0.33 -1.13 9.59
N CYS A 38 -0.76 -1.87 9.50
CA CYS A 38 -0.80 -3.17 8.83
C CYS A 38 -1.78 -3.09 7.65
N PRO A 39 -1.32 -3.33 6.41
CA PRO A 39 -2.20 -3.51 5.27
C PRO A 39 -3.27 -4.56 5.54
N THR A 40 -4.50 -4.32 5.09
CA THR A 40 -5.57 -5.32 5.18
C THR A 40 -5.58 -6.20 3.93
N GLN A 41 -6.22 -7.37 4.01
CA GLN A 41 -6.40 -8.26 2.87
C GLN A 41 -7.15 -7.56 1.74
N GLU A 42 -8.19 -6.77 2.08
CA GLU A 42 -8.98 -6.02 1.10
C GLU A 42 -8.13 -4.99 0.33
N MET A 43 -7.14 -4.37 0.98
CA MET A 43 -6.23 -3.48 0.27
C MET A 43 -5.25 -4.25 -0.61
N VAL A 44 -4.79 -5.42 -0.17
CA VAL A 44 -3.90 -6.28 -0.97
C VAL A 44 -4.60 -6.76 -2.24
N GLU A 45 -5.89 -7.05 -2.17
CA GLU A 45 -6.70 -7.50 -3.31
C GLU A 45 -7.05 -6.40 -4.33
N GLU A 46 -6.81 -5.13 -3.99
CA GLU A 46 -6.95 -4.03 -4.95
C GLU A 46 -5.80 -3.97 -5.96
N TYR A 47 -4.63 -4.54 -5.63
CA TYR A 47 -3.53 -4.59 -6.58
C TYR A 47 -3.81 -5.56 -7.71
N GLU A 48 -3.58 -5.11 -8.94
CA GLU A 48 -3.80 -5.89 -10.15
C GLU A 48 -2.69 -6.93 -10.37
N LEU A 49 -2.94 -7.87 -11.28
CA LEU A 49 -1.88 -8.68 -11.87
C LEU A 49 -0.88 -7.78 -12.64
N ALA A 50 0.38 -8.15 -12.70
CA ALA A 50 1.38 -7.46 -13.50
C ALA A 50 1.03 -7.40 -15.01
N THR A 51 0.16 -8.30 -15.46
CA THR A 51 -0.40 -8.33 -16.81
C THR A 51 -1.68 -7.51 -16.97
N GLY A 52 -2.14 -6.86 -15.90
CA GLY A 52 -3.40 -6.14 -15.82
C GLY A 52 -4.57 -7.03 -15.38
N GLY A 53 -5.60 -6.38 -14.85
CA GLY A 53 -6.80 -7.05 -14.34
C GLY A 53 -6.65 -7.62 -12.93
N LYS A 54 -7.78 -8.02 -12.35
CA LYS A 54 -7.82 -8.52 -10.97
C LYS A 54 -7.23 -9.92 -10.86
N ALA A 55 -6.50 -10.16 -9.77
CA ALA A 55 -6.06 -11.50 -9.41
C ALA A 55 -7.24 -12.34 -8.89
N ASP A 56 -7.19 -13.65 -9.15
CA ASP A 56 -8.14 -14.61 -8.61
C ASP A 56 -7.70 -15.05 -7.20
N TRP A 57 -8.41 -14.58 -6.20
CA TRP A 57 -8.18 -14.93 -4.80
C TRP A 57 -9.07 -16.07 -4.29
N SER A 58 -9.95 -16.61 -5.14
CA SER A 58 -10.97 -17.60 -4.73
C SER A 58 -10.38 -18.84 -4.06
N LYS A 59 -9.27 -19.37 -4.59
CA LYS A 59 -8.56 -20.52 -4.02
C LYS A 59 -7.93 -20.21 -2.67
N TRP A 60 -7.43 -19.00 -2.50
CA TRP A 60 -6.89 -18.54 -1.22
C TRP A 60 -7.99 -18.40 -0.18
N HIS A 61 -9.10 -17.73 -0.51
CA HIS A 61 -10.25 -17.59 0.37
C HIS A 61 -10.88 -18.93 0.74
N SER A 62 -10.97 -19.87 -0.19
CA SER A 62 -11.48 -21.21 0.07
C SER A 62 -10.49 -22.14 0.78
N LYS A 63 -9.27 -21.65 1.08
CA LYS A 63 -8.19 -22.43 1.69
C LYS A 63 -7.79 -23.68 0.89
N THR A 64 -8.00 -23.66 -0.42
CA THR A 64 -7.62 -24.76 -1.33
C THR A 64 -6.19 -24.60 -1.86
N THR A 65 -5.55 -23.50 -1.58
CA THR A 65 -4.11 -23.26 -1.82
C THR A 65 -3.48 -22.57 -0.61
N GLU A 66 -2.21 -22.87 -0.36
CA GLU A 66 -1.39 -22.19 0.64
C GLU A 66 -0.52 -21.08 0.02
N THR A 67 -0.59 -20.94 -1.31
CA THR A 67 0.19 -19.96 -2.06
C THR A 67 -0.72 -18.89 -2.63
N PRO A 68 -0.79 -17.71 -1.99
CA PRO A 68 -1.51 -16.58 -2.55
C PRO A 68 -0.79 -16.04 -3.81
N PRO A 69 -1.48 -15.32 -4.70
CA PRO A 69 -0.95 -14.89 -5.99
C PRO A 69 0.05 -13.73 -5.91
N TYR A 70 0.73 -13.53 -4.79
CA TYR A 70 1.61 -12.38 -4.57
C TYR A 70 2.64 -12.16 -5.67
N SER A 71 3.28 -13.24 -6.17
CA SER A 71 4.31 -13.14 -7.21
C SER A 71 3.79 -12.68 -8.56
N LEU A 72 2.48 -12.71 -8.78
CA LEU A 72 1.82 -12.31 -10.01
C LEU A 72 1.34 -10.85 -9.96
N LEU A 73 1.35 -10.23 -8.78
CA LEU A 73 0.82 -8.88 -8.60
C LEU A 73 1.77 -7.81 -9.16
N GLU A 74 1.19 -6.68 -9.45
CA GLU A 74 1.87 -5.51 -10.02
C GLU A 74 3.02 -4.97 -9.15
N PRO A 75 3.97 -4.22 -9.73
CA PRO A 75 5.14 -3.71 -8.98
C PRO A 75 4.81 -2.87 -7.75
N ARG A 76 3.69 -2.12 -7.76
CA ARG A 76 3.30 -1.27 -6.61
C ARG A 76 2.93 -2.09 -5.38
N PHE A 77 2.39 -3.30 -5.54
CA PHE A 77 2.19 -4.22 -4.44
C PHE A 77 3.51 -4.51 -3.73
N HIS A 78 4.51 -4.95 -4.48
CA HIS A 78 5.83 -5.29 -3.93
C HIS A 78 6.58 -4.09 -3.35
N ALA A 79 6.30 -2.89 -3.85
CA ALA A 79 6.87 -1.64 -3.33
C ALA A 79 6.18 -1.15 -2.05
N SER A 80 4.93 -1.56 -1.82
CA SER A 80 4.10 -1.00 -0.74
C SER A 80 3.86 -1.95 0.42
N VAL A 81 3.88 -3.28 0.19
CA VAL A 81 3.46 -4.29 1.15
C VAL A 81 4.53 -5.36 1.35
N LEU A 82 4.80 -5.70 2.60
CA LEU A 82 5.55 -6.88 3.00
C LEU A 82 4.57 -7.96 3.46
N TYR A 83 4.82 -9.19 3.04
CA TYR A 83 3.97 -10.37 3.28
C TYR A 83 4.84 -11.57 3.65
N ASN A 84 4.25 -12.64 4.11
CA ASN A 84 4.99 -13.86 4.47
C ASN A 84 5.82 -14.39 3.30
N GLY A 85 7.12 -14.54 3.49
CA GLY A 85 8.08 -14.93 2.46
C GLY A 85 8.64 -13.79 1.61
N ALA A 86 8.16 -12.54 1.75
CA ALA A 86 8.72 -11.39 1.05
C ALA A 86 10.18 -11.17 1.42
N SER A 87 10.98 -10.73 0.45
CA SER A 87 12.37 -10.32 0.72
C SER A 87 12.38 -8.96 1.40
N TRP A 88 13.07 -8.88 2.52
CA TRP A 88 13.26 -7.65 3.29
C TRP A 88 14.68 -7.59 3.83
N LYS A 89 15.42 -6.56 3.44
CA LYS A 89 16.86 -6.47 3.75
C LYS A 89 17.56 -7.80 3.36
N ASN A 90 18.24 -8.45 4.26
CA ASN A 90 18.97 -9.70 3.99
C ASN A 90 18.22 -10.96 4.48
N ARG A 91 16.88 -10.89 4.65
CA ARG A 91 16.07 -12.00 5.17
C ARG A 91 14.72 -12.13 4.48
N LYS A 92 13.98 -13.14 4.84
CA LYS A 92 12.56 -13.29 4.51
C LYS A 92 11.70 -12.81 5.68
N ILE A 93 10.54 -12.25 5.36
CA ILE A 93 9.50 -11.93 6.34
C ILE A 93 8.80 -13.22 6.78
N GLU A 94 8.58 -13.38 8.07
CA GLU A 94 7.96 -14.55 8.69
C GLU A 94 6.77 -14.10 9.54
N THR A 95 5.58 -13.93 8.91
CA THR A 95 4.38 -13.44 9.59
C THR A 95 3.49 -14.53 10.17
N PHE A 96 3.89 -15.79 10.06
CA PHE A 96 3.18 -16.89 10.70
C PHE A 96 3.33 -16.87 12.24
N VAL A 97 2.49 -17.64 12.94
CA VAL A 97 2.57 -17.80 14.40
C VAL A 97 3.95 -18.32 14.78
N ASP A 98 4.58 -17.72 15.79
CA ASP A 98 5.96 -17.96 16.20
C ASP A 98 7.06 -17.54 15.20
N GLY A 99 6.71 -17.05 14.03
CA GLY A 99 7.65 -16.44 13.11
C GLY A 99 8.27 -15.17 13.69
N LYS A 100 9.43 -14.79 13.18
CA LYS A 100 10.18 -13.62 13.64
C LYS A 100 9.35 -12.32 13.59
N ASP A 101 8.53 -12.19 12.53
CA ASP A 101 7.61 -11.07 12.31
C ASP A 101 6.15 -11.48 12.59
N GLY A 102 5.93 -12.53 13.34
CA GLY A 102 4.64 -13.19 13.51
C GLY A 102 3.48 -12.24 13.81
N TYR A 103 2.26 -12.66 13.52
CA TYR A 103 1.09 -11.83 13.75
C TYR A 103 0.54 -11.97 15.18
N ILE A 104 -0.29 -11.00 15.58
CA ILE A 104 -0.96 -11.02 16.89
C ILE A 104 -2.14 -11.99 16.82
N ASP A 105 -2.06 -13.04 17.62
CA ASP A 105 -3.24 -13.79 18.06
C ASP A 105 -3.67 -13.27 19.43
N TYR A 106 -4.73 -12.49 19.46
CA TYR A 106 -5.23 -11.83 20.66
C TYR A 106 -5.60 -12.78 21.82
N GLY A 107 -5.66 -14.09 21.55
CA GLY A 107 -5.94 -15.10 22.59
C GLY A 107 -4.71 -15.69 23.27
N PHE A 108 -3.52 -15.58 22.71
CA PHE A 108 -2.39 -16.43 23.10
C PHE A 108 -1.06 -15.73 23.43
N GLN A 109 -0.87 -14.46 23.10
CA GLN A 109 0.46 -13.85 23.20
C GLN A 109 0.59 -12.80 24.30
N ALA A 110 1.55 -13.02 25.18
CA ALA A 110 1.92 -12.08 26.23
C ALA A 110 2.74 -10.88 25.70
N ASN A 111 3.40 -11.00 24.56
CA ASN A 111 4.19 -9.92 23.95
C ASN A 111 3.77 -9.72 22.50
N THR A 112 2.98 -8.67 22.28
CA THR A 112 2.41 -8.32 20.97
C THR A 112 3.10 -7.11 20.32
N ASN A 113 4.10 -6.52 20.97
CA ASN A 113 4.78 -5.34 20.47
C ASN A 113 5.49 -5.63 19.13
N GLY A 114 5.28 -4.75 18.16
CA GLY A 114 5.90 -4.86 16.84
C GLY A 114 5.34 -5.96 15.95
N LYS A 115 4.29 -6.66 16.36
CA LYS A 115 3.66 -7.74 15.62
C LYS A 115 2.55 -7.22 14.72
N THR A 116 2.44 -7.80 13.52
CA THR A 116 1.32 -7.46 12.63
C THR A 116 -0.01 -8.03 13.13
N THR A 117 -1.09 -7.29 12.91
CA THR A 117 -2.46 -7.74 13.20
C THR A 117 -3.13 -8.40 11.99
N THR A 118 -2.54 -8.30 10.80
CA THR A 118 -3.13 -8.75 9.54
C THR A 118 -2.27 -9.75 8.77
N GLY A 119 -1.06 -10.03 9.23
CA GLY A 119 -0.08 -10.84 8.49
C GLY A 119 0.67 -10.07 7.41
N TYR A 120 0.45 -8.76 7.32
CA TYR A 120 1.14 -7.84 6.41
C TYR A 120 1.85 -6.74 7.18
N TYR A 121 2.87 -6.16 6.54
CA TYR A 121 3.51 -4.93 7.01
C TYR A 121 3.56 -3.91 5.88
N LEU A 122 3.64 -2.65 6.26
CA LEU A 122 3.95 -1.58 5.33
C LEU A 122 5.41 -1.70 4.87
N ARG A 123 5.64 -1.51 3.56
CA ARG A 123 6.99 -1.36 2.98
C ARG A 123 7.24 0.07 2.52
N LYS A 124 6.21 0.70 1.99
CA LYS A 124 6.27 2.09 1.49
C LYS A 124 6.77 3.02 2.57
N TYR A 125 7.71 3.89 2.23
CA TYR A 125 8.39 4.83 3.14
C TYR A 125 9.38 4.24 4.14
N LEU A 126 9.58 2.92 4.20
CA LEU A 126 10.64 2.35 5.02
C LEU A 126 12.01 2.43 4.30
N ASP A 127 13.06 2.72 5.05
CA ASP A 127 14.43 2.77 4.56
C ASP A 127 15.14 1.42 4.77
N GLU A 128 15.20 0.62 3.72
CA GLU A 128 15.86 -0.70 3.76
C GLU A 128 17.37 -0.61 4.01
N SER A 129 17.98 0.56 3.85
CA SER A 129 19.41 0.78 4.08
C SER A 129 19.78 0.93 5.56
N ILE A 130 18.81 1.25 6.42
CA ILE A 130 19.03 1.32 7.86
C ILE A 130 19.18 -0.09 8.42
N ALA A 131 20.42 -0.47 8.77
CA ALA A 131 20.71 -1.80 9.27
C ALA A 131 20.09 -2.05 10.65
N ASP A 132 20.14 -1.08 11.53
CA ASP A 132 19.65 -1.15 12.91
C ASP A 132 18.75 0.07 13.23
N ILE A 133 17.45 -0.16 13.18
CA ILE A 133 16.45 0.87 13.49
C ILE A 133 16.32 1.15 14.99
N SER A 134 16.88 0.31 15.86
CA SER A 134 16.87 0.55 17.31
C SER A 134 17.81 1.69 17.72
N THR A 135 18.85 1.91 16.96
CA THR A 135 19.88 2.93 17.21
C THR A 135 19.85 4.10 16.23
N THR A 136 19.28 3.91 15.04
CA THR A 136 19.28 4.89 13.96
C THR A 136 17.87 5.36 13.62
N TYR A 137 17.68 6.67 13.53
CA TYR A 137 16.45 7.30 13.02
C TYR A 137 16.51 7.47 11.50
N SER A 138 15.37 7.65 10.88
CA SER A 138 15.27 7.92 9.45
C SER A 138 15.43 9.40 9.13
N ALA A 139 16.08 9.70 8.03
CA ALA A 139 16.16 11.01 7.41
C ALA A 139 15.53 11.03 6.01
N GLN A 140 14.72 10.03 5.67
CA GLN A 140 13.98 10.04 4.40
C GLN A 140 13.03 11.24 4.35
N PRO A 141 12.93 11.95 3.20
CA PRO A 141 11.98 13.03 3.06
C PRO A 141 10.55 12.50 3.11
N TRP A 142 9.67 13.18 3.80
CA TRP A 142 8.23 12.97 3.69
C TRP A 142 7.70 13.77 2.50
N ILE A 143 7.12 13.08 1.53
CA ILE A 143 6.54 13.69 0.34
C ILE A 143 5.09 14.06 0.64
N GLU A 144 4.78 15.35 0.60
CA GLU A 144 3.44 15.87 0.85
C GLU A 144 2.64 16.00 -0.44
N ILE A 145 3.28 16.48 -1.52
CA ILE A 145 2.66 16.61 -2.83
C ILE A 145 3.58 15.99 -3.88
N ARG A 146 3.03 15.13 -4.71
CA ARG A 146 3.77 14.52 -5.81
C ARG A 146 2.99 14.50 -7.13
N LEU A 147 3.72 14.34 -8.22
CA LEU A 147 3.19 14.47 -9.58
C LEU A 147 2.05 13.48 -9.88
N ALA A 148 2.11 12.26 -9.35
CA ALA A 148 1.03 11.28 -9.53
C ALA A 148 -0.30 11.76 -8.95
N GLU A 149 -0.30 12.44 -7.79
CA GLU A 149 -1.51 13.05 -7.24
C GLU A 149 -2.08 14.09 -8.19
N VAL A 150 -1.22 14.94 -8.79
CA VAL A 150 -1.65 15.97 -9.74
C VAL A 150 -2.30 15.35 -10.98
N TYR A 151 -1.72 14.27 -11.52
CA TYR A 151 -2.36 13.52 -12.62
C TYR A 151 -3.70 12.93 -12.23
N LEU A 152 -3.85 12.38 -11.04
CA LEU A 152 -5.10 11.81 -10.56
C LEU A 152 -6.16 12.89 -10.31
N ASN A 153 -5.75 14.06 -9.80
CA ASN A 153 -6.63 15.23 -9.67
C ASN A 153 -7.10 15.73 -11.04
N LEU A 154 -6.20 15.79 -12.02
CA LEU A 154 -6.55 16.14 -13.41
C LEU A 154 -7.53 15.12 -14.00
N ALA A 155 -7.24 13.82 -13.89
CA ALA A 155 -8.11 12.78 -14.41
C ALA A 155 -9.53 12.88 -13.86
N GLU A 156 -9.67 13.04 -12.56
CA GLU A 156 -10.97 13.16 -11.91
C GLU A 156 -11.72 14.43 -12.34
N ALA A 157 -11.03 15.57 -12.38
CA ALA A 157 -11.64 16.83 -12.82
C ALA A 157 -12.12 16.74 -14.28
N CYS A 158 -11.32 16.18 -15.17
CA CYS A 158 -11.68 15.98 -16.57
C CYS A 158 -12.89 15.05 -16.72
N ALA A 159 -12.92 13.91 -16.02
CA ALA A 159 -14.04 12.99 -16.08
C ALA A 159 -15.33 13.61 -15.53
N MET A 160 -15.25 14.49 -14.51
CA MET A 160 -16.40 15.21 -13.97
C MET A 160 -16.93 16.30 -14.90
N LEU A 161 -16.08 16.87 -15.77
CA LEU A 161 -16.48 17.87 -16.75
C LEU A 161 -17.22 17.26 -17.95
N GLY A 162 -17.18 15.94 -18.10
CA GLY A 162 -17.93 15.20 -19.11
C GLY A 162 -17.08 14.74 -20.31
N SER A 163 -17.73 14.05 -21.23
CA SER A 163 -17.10 13.25 -22.30
C SER A 163 -16.14 14.01 -23.22
N THR A 164 -16.27 15.33 -23.31
CA THR A 164 -15.32 16.18 -24.09
C THR A 164 -13.88 16.06 -23.58
N TYR A 165 -13.72 15.79 -22.27
CA TYR A 165 -12.43 15.72 -21.59
C TYR A 165 -12.00 14.28 -21.24
N ASP A 166 -12.75 13.25 -21.65
CA ASP A 166 -12.42 11.85 -21.36
C ASP A 166 -11.02 11.49 -21.88
N LYS A 167 -10.60 12.05 -23.01
CA LYS A 167 -9.26 11.84 -23.56
C LYS A 167 -8.15 12.31 -22.59
N ASP A 168 -8.34 13.49 -21.99
CA ASP A 168 -7.34 14.04 -21.07
C ASP A 168 -7.31 13.24 -19.76
N ALA A 169 -8.48 12.82 -19.27
CA ALA A 169 -8.59 11.93 -18.10
C ALA A 169 -7.88 10.59 -18.36
N ASN A 170 -8.14 9.95 -19.51
CA ASN A 170 -7.49 8.69 -19.88
C ASN A 170 -5.97 8.84 -20.04
N ASN A 171 -5.49 9.92 -20.63
CA ASN A 171 -4.06 10.20 -20.75
C ASN A 171 -3.38 10.35 -19.38
N ALA A 172 -4.02 11.01 -18.43
CA ALA A 172 -3.48 11.18 -17.10
C ALA A 172 -3.34 9.82 -16.37
N ILE A 173 -4.35 8.94 -16.43
CA ILE A 173 -4.27 7.58 -15.87
C ILE A 173 -3.20 6.77 -16.59
N ARG A 174 -3.19 6.80 -17.92
CA ARG A 174 -2.20 6.07 -18.73
C ARG A 174 -0.78 6.41 -18.31
N THR A 175 -0.49 7.68 -18.07
CA THR A 175 0.85 8.14 -17.63
C THR A 175 1.28 7.46 -16.32
N ILE A 176 0.36 7.27 -15.38
CA ILE A 176 0.65 6.58 -14.11
C ILE A 176 0.87 5.09 -14.35
N ARG A 177 -0.01 4.45 -15.11
CA ARG A 177 0.01 3.01 -15.37
C ARG A 177 1.23 2.58 -16.19
N GLU A 178 1.62 3.37 -17.19
CA GLU A 178 2.83 3.12 -17.99
C GLU A 178 4.11 3.12 -17.15
N ARG A 179 4.21 3.96 -16.15
CA ARG A 179 5.34 3.98 -15.20
C ARG A 179 5.57 2.61 -14.55
N VAL A 180 4.50 1.89 -14.26
CA VAL A 180 4.53 0.56 -13.64
C VAL A 180 4.26 -0.57 -14.63
N LYS A 181 4.25 -0.26 -15.94
CA LYS A 181 4.06 -1.21 -17.06
C LYS A 181 2.72 -1.95 -17.03
N LEU A 182 1.68 -1.33 -16.47
CA LEU A 182 0.34 -1.87 -16.51
C LEU A 182 -0.37 -1.47 -17.80
N PRO A 183 -1.08 -2.41 -18.45
CA PRO A 183 -1.89 -2.09 -19.62
C PRO A 183 -3.05 -1.16 -19.26
N TYR A 184 -3.46 -0.34 -20.22
CA TYR A 184 -4.62 0.54 -20.06
C TYR A 184 -5.35 0.71 -21.38
N THR A 185 -6.67 0.60 -21.32
CA THR A 185 -7.59 0.88 -22.43
C THR A 185 -8.47 2.06 -22.05
N ASP A 186 -8.72 2.95 -22.99
CA ASP A 186 -9.56 4.13 -22.77
C ASP A 186 -10.97 3.75 -22.35
N LEU A 187 -11.47 4.44 -21.34
CA LEU A 187 -12.77 4.28 -20.75
C LEU A 187 -13.58 5.56 -20.86
N THR A 188 -14.87 5.48 -20.65
CA THR A 188 -15.79 6.63 -20.68
C THR A 188 -16.79 6.57 -19.52
N GLY A 189 -17.36 7.72 -19.17
CA GLY A 189 -18.48 7.80 -18.23
C GLY A 189 -18.19 7.20 -16.85
N GLU A 190 -19.09 6.37 -16.37
CA GLU A 190 -19.00 5.79 -15.03
C GLU A 190 -17.81 4.82 -14.88
N GLU A 191 -17.47 4.06 -15.93
CA GLU A 191 -16.35 3.14 -15.90
C GLU A 191 -15.00 3.88 -15.80
N LEU A 192 -14.89 5.02 -16.49
CA LEU A 192 -13.73 5.90 -16.35
C LEU A 192 -13.60 6.42 -14.91
N MET A 193 -14.69 6.87 -14.32
CA MET A 193 -14.68 7.36 -12.94
C MET A 193 -14.32 6.25 -11.93
N LYS A 194 -14.82 5.03 -12.13
CA LYS A 194 -14.44 3.86 -11.31
C LYS A 194 -12.94 3.57 -11.41
N ALA A 195 -12.41 3.59 -12.64
CA ALA A 195 -10.99 3.38 -12.88
C ALA A 195 -10.11 4.47 -12.22
N ILE A 196 -10.51 5.74 -12.29
CA ILE A 196 -9.82 6.85 -11.63
C ILE A 196 -9.78 6.64 -10.11
N ARG A 197 -10.91 6.30 -9.50
CA ARG A 197 -11.00 6.07 -8.04
C ARG A 197 -10.15 4.88 -7.61
N HIS A 198 -10.16 3.80 -8.38
CA HIS A 198 -9.33 2.63 -8.13
C HIS A 198 -7.84 2.95 -8.27
N GLU A 199 -7.44 3.60 -9.36
CA GLU A 199 -6.06 4.01 -9.59
C GLU A 199 -5.56 4.92 -8.46
N ARG A 200 -6.39 5.87 -8.01
CA ARG A 200 -6.09 6.76 -6.90
C ARG A 200 -5.90 5.99 -5.58
N LYS A 201 -6.76 5.01 -5.31
CA LYS A 201 -6.67 4.15 -4.11
C LYS A 201 -5.36 3.38 -4.08
N VAL A 202 -4.96 2.79 -5.20
CA VAL A 202 -3.75 1.95 -5.30
C VAL A 202 -2.47 2.80 -5.36
N GLU A 203 -2.45 3.82 -6.20
CA GLU A 203 -1.29 4.68 -6.38
C GLU A 203 -0.93 5.46 -5.12
N LEU A 204 -1.91 6.05 -4.46
CA LEU A 204 -1.75 6.87 -3.26
C LEU A 204 -1.95 6.05 -1.96
N ALA A 205 -1.90 4.73 -2.05
CA ALA A 205 -2.01 3.86 -0.89
C ALA A 205 -1.01 4.27 0.20
N TYR A 206 -1.48 4.37 1.44
CA TYR A 206 -0.70 4.74 2.64
C TYR A 206 -0.14 6.17 2.66
N GLU A 207 -0.62 7.05 1.78
CA GLU A 207 -0.24 8.47 1.74
C GLU A 207 -1.27 9.39 2.41
N GLY A 208 -2.26 8.83 3.10
CA GLY A 208 -3.26 9.61 3.86
C GLY A 208 -4.46 10.10 3.04
N PHE A 209 -4.57 9.78 1.75
CA PHE A 209 -5.62 10.31 0.87
C PHE A 209 -6.95 9.58 0.97
N TYR A 210 -6.95 8.26 1.07
CA TYR A 210 -8.16 7.43 0.83
C TYR A 210 -9.33 7.77 1.77
N TYR A 211 -9.06 8.04 3.03
CA TYR A 211 -10.11 8.45 3.99
C TYR A 211 -10.82 9.74 3.54
N TRP A 212 -10.05 10.73 3.10
CA TRP A 212 -10.59 12.00 2.62
C TRP A 212 -11.29 11.85 1.27
N ASP A 213 -10.77 11.02 0.39
CA ASP A 213 -11.36 10.67 -0.89
C ASP A 213 -12.75 10.04 -0.70
N LEU A 214 -12.91 9.08 0.18
CA LEU A 214 -14.20 8.48 0.49
C LEU A 214 -15.21 9.51 1.00
N ARG A 215 -14.78 10.47 1.81
CA ARG A 215 -15.65 11.53 2.33
C ARG A 215 -16.08 12.50 1.24
N ARG A 216 -15.15 12.99 0.42
CA ARG A 216 -15.46 13.93 -0.66
C ARG A 216 -16.29 13.29 -1.78
N TRP A 217 -16.12 11.98 -2.02
CA TRP A 217 -16.97 11.22 -2.94
C TRP A 217 -18.32 10.83 -2.33
N ARG A 218 -18.56 11.08 -1.04
CA ARG A 218 -19.74 10.66 -0.28
C ARG A 218 -19.95 9.15 -0.29
N MET A 219 -18.87 8.39 -0.24
CA MET A 219 -18.86 6.93 -0.29
C MET A 219 -18.45 6.29 1.05
N ALA A 220 -18.12 7.10 2.07
CA ALA A 220 -17.63 6.59 3.34
C ALA A 220 -18.67 5.66 4.01
N ASP A 221 -19.93 6.05 4.06
CA ASP A 221 -20.98 5.24 4.69
C ASP A 221 -21.15 3.90 3.95
N SER A 222 -21.22 3.92 2.61
CA SER A 222 -21.44 2.70 1.83
C SER A 222 -20.25 1.73 1.83
N ILE A 223 -19.03 2.23 2.06
CA ILE A 223 -17.81 1.41 2.02
C ILE A 223 -17.37 0.99 3.42
N LEU A 224 -17.57 1.84 4.43
CA LEU A 224 -17.03 1.61 5.78
C LEU A 224 -18.08 1.12 6.78
N ASP A 225 -19.37 1.44 6.57
CA ASP A 225 -20.43 1.04 7.50
C ASP A 225 -20.64 -0.48 7.47
N GLY A 226 -20.51 -1.10 8.64
CA GLY A 226 -20.65 -2.55 8.81
C GLY A 226 -19.53 -3.38 8.16
N SER A 227 -18.54 -2.76 7.55
CA SER A 227 -17.41 -3.48 6.94
C SER A 227 -16.53 -4.11 8.00
N ARG A 228 -16.10 -5.36 7.72
CA ARG A 228 -15.05 -6.05 8.49
C ARG A 228 -13.81 -6.14 7.64
N PHE A 229 -12.68 -5.78 8.23
CA PHE A 229 -11.38 -5.89 7.57
C PHE A 229 -10.67 -7.14 8.03
N HIS A 230 -10.01 -7.82 7.10
CA HIS A 230 -9.39 -9.12 7.32
C HIS A 230 -7.88 -9.03 7.18
N GLY A 231 -7.21 -9.99 7.80
CA GLY A 231 -5.80 -10.26 7.60
C GLY A 231 -5.56 -11.48 6.68
N SER A 232 -4.30 -11.71 6.38
CA SER A 232 -3.83 -12.90 5.69
C SER A 232 -4.02 -14.16 6.57
N ASN A 233 -4.37 -15.28 5.96
CA ASN A 233 -4.41 -16.61 6.61
C ASN A 233 -3.05 -17.32 6.51
N SER A 234 -1.96 -16.65 6.91
CA SER A 234 -0.64 -17.27 6.89
C SER A 234 -0.56 -18.47 7.84
N LYS A 235 -0.35 -19.67 7.27
CA LYS A 235 0.04 -20.84 8.04
C LYS A 235 1.57 -21.00 8.00
N SER A 236 2.13 -21.56 9.06
CA SER A 236 3.53 -21.98 9.16
C SER A 236 3.92 -23.00 8.12
#